data_8c91757fe0b1cad82d8570b21b8590a6
#
_entry.id   8c91757fe0b1cad82d8570b21b8590a6
#
_cell.length_a   1.000
_cell.length_b   1.000
_cell.length_c   1.000
_cell.angle_alpha   90.00
_cell.angle_beta   90.00
_cell.angle_gamma   90.00
#
_symmetry.space_group_name_H-M   'P 1'
#
loop_
_entity.id
_entity.type
_entity.pdbx_description
1 polymer ?
#
loop_
_entity_poly.entity_id
_entity_poly.type
_entity_poly.pdbx_seq_one_letter_code
_entity_poly.pdbx_strand_id
1 'polypeptide(L)'
;MSGVINRYLTHDKKRSHMSQAEIGALYDCGQLSQLNVDYLESISTELKIAASLNDELVERLQTLLSAIVTNQQTCYDGLQYSKSSIVSALSEPLNNVTELYSVSLGLVTHSLDRNLKLKKKKKRSNDGFPTKGHPVREPLETLIKVLNLIF
;
A
#
# COMPACT_ATOMS: atom_id res chain seq x y z
N MET A 1 -10.14 -0.02 -8.41
CA MET A 1 -11.01 -0.83 -7.53
C MET A 1 -12.32 -0.13 -7.22
N SER A 2 -12.35 1.08 -6.71
CA SER A 2 -13.57 1.86 -6.39
C SER A 2 -14.56 1.95 -7.53
N GLY A 3 -14.14 2.14 -8.78
CA GLY A 3 -15.03 2.23 -9.94
C GLY A 3 -15.78 0.93 -10.27
N VAL A 4 -15.17 -0.23 -10.00
CA VAL A 4 -15.83 -1.54 -10.18
C VAL A 4 -16.89 -1.73 -9.10
N ILE A 5 -16.54 -1.48 -7.84
CA ILE A 5 -17.45 -1.60 -6.68
C ILE A 5 -18.65 -0.67 -6.85
N ASN A 6 -18.42 0.61 -7.19
CA ASN A 6 -19.49 1.56 -7.43
C ASN A 6 -20.44 1.12 -8.55
N ARG A 7 -19.92 0.54 -9.63
CA ARG A 7 -20.75 0.03 -10.74
C ARG A 7 -21.69 -1.10 -10.27
N TYR A 8 -21.26 -1.94 -9.34
CA TYR A 8 -22.13 -3.00 -8.80
C TYR A 8 -23.17 -2.45 -7.82
N LEU A 9 -22.80 -1.44 -7.00
CA LEU A 9 -23.71 -0.82 -6.03
C LEU A 9 -24.79 0.05 -6.70
N THR A 10 -24.47 0.67 -7.85
CA THR A 10 -25.38 1.61 -8.55
C THR A 10 -26.29 0.94 -9.60
N HIS A 11 -25.99 -0.30 -10.00
CA HIS A 11 -26.78 -1.02 -10.99
C HIS A 11 -27.96 -1.77 -10.32
N ASP A 12 -29.16 -1.17 -10.35
CA ASP A 12 -30.38 -1.71 -9.73
C ASP A 12 -30.69 -3.17 -10.10
N LYS A 13 -30.51 -3.56 -11.38
CA LYS A 13 -30.71 -4.94 -11.83
C LYS A 13 -29.76 -5.97 -11.20
N LYS A 14 -28.55 -5.57 -10.84
CA LYS A 14 -27.59 -6.46 -10.19
C LYS A 14 -27.84 -6.51 -8.68
N ARG A 15 -28.19 -5.39 -8.09
CA ARG A 15 -28.45 -5.25 -6.66
C ARG A 15 -29.67 -6.07 -6.20
N SER A 16 -30.73 -6.21 -7.04
CA SER A 16 -31.94 -6.95 -6.71
C SER A 16 -31.73 -8.47 -6.53
N HIS A 17 -30.60 -9.00 -7.00
CA HIS A 17 -30.23 -10.42 -6.87
C HIS A 17 -29.17 -10.68 -5.79
N MET A 18 -28.70 -9.65 -5.09
CA MET A 18 -27.69 -9.78 -4.05
C MET A 18 -28.31 -10.00 -2.67
N SER A 19 -27.65 -10.82 -1.86
CA SER A 19 -27.99 -10.94 -0.45
C SER A 19 -27.61 -9.67 0.32
N GLN A 20 -28.26 -9.44 1.46
CA GLN A 20 -27.92 -8.30 2.32
C GLN A 20 -26.46 -8.35 2.81
N ALA A 21 -25.92 -9.55 3.07
CA ALA A 21 -24.53 -9.75 3.43
C ALA A 21 -23.57 -9.36 2.29
N GLU A 22 -23.92 -9.67 1.05
CA GLU A 22 -23.14 -9.32 -0.12
C GLU A 22 -23.12 -7.80 -0.36
N ILE A 23 -24.26 -7.14 -0.20
CA ILE A 23 -24.38 -5.67 -0.28
C ILE A 23 -23.52 -5.02 0.80
N GLY A 24 -23.58 -5.53 2.05
CA GLY A 24 -22.76 -5.05 3.16
C GLY A 24 -21.26 -5.18 2.85
N ALA A 25 -20.82 -6.36 2.43
CA ALA A 25 -19.42 -6.60 2.08
C ALA A 25 -18.90 -5.68 0.95
N LEU A 26 -19.73 -5.41 -0.06
CA LEU A 26 -19.40 -4.46 -1.13
C LEU A 26 -19.30 -3.03 -0.63
N TYR A 27 -20.17 -2.63 0.28
CA TYR A 27 -20.11 -1.31 0.88
C TYR A 27 -18.85 -1.12 1.70
N ASP A 28 -18.50 -2.10 2.54
CA ASP A 28 -17.26 -2.11 3.31
C ASP A 28 -16.02 -2.06 2.40
N CYS A 29 -16.02 -2.85 1.32
CA CYS A 29 -14.95 -2.77 0.31
C CYS A 29 -14.84 -1.38 -0.34
N GLY A 30 -15.96 -0.71 -0.56
CA GLY A 30 -15.99 0.66 -1.07
C GLY A 30 -15.31 1.64 -0.11
N GLN A 31 -15.63 1.55 1.17
CA GLN A 31 -15.03 2.38 2.22
C GLN A 31 -13.52 2.10 2.38
N LEU A 32 -13.12 0.83 2.45
CA LEU A 32 -11.71 0.44 2.54
C LEU A 32 -10.91 0.89 1.31
N SER A 33 -11.52 0.84 0.13
CA SER A 33 -10.88 1.35 -1.10
C SER A 33 -10.69 2.86 -1.08
N GLN A 34 -11.64 3.63 -0.55
CA GLN A 34 -11.48 5.08 -0.40
C GLN A 34 -10.36 5.40 0.59
N LEU A 35 -10.33 4.71 1.73
CA LEU A 35 -9.28 4.88 2.73
C LEU A 35 -7.88 4.57 2.15
N ASN A 36 -7.77 3.56 1.28
CA ASN A 36 -6.52 3.26 0.59
C ASN A 36 -6.09 4.39 -0.36
N VAL A 37 -7.03 5.04 -1.05
CA VAL A 37 -6.73 6.23 -1.88
C VAL A 37 -6.17 7.34 -1.01
N ASP A 38 -6.79 7.64 0.13
CA ASP A 38 -6.33 8.69 1.06
C ASP A 38 -4.90 8.38 1.58
N TYR A 39 -4.61 7.12 1.89
CA TYR A 39 -3.27 6.68 2.29
C TYR A 39 -2.24 6.85 1.17
N LEU A 40 -2.60 6.51 -0.07
CA LEU A 40 -1.72 6.68 -1.23
C LEU A 40 -1.43 8.16 -1.52
N GLU A 41 -2.43 9.02 -1.40
CA GLU A 41 -2.26 10.47 -1.55
C GLU A 41 -1.32 11.03 -0.47
N SER A 42 -1.45 10.57 0.78
CA SER A 42 -0.53 10.92 1.86
C SER A 42 0.90 10.48 1.55
N ILE A 43 1.10 9.23 1.15
CA ILE A 43 2.40 8.68 0.74
C ILE A 43 2.99 9.51 -0.41
N SER A 44 2.21 9.78 -1.45
CA SER A 44 2.65 10.56 -2.62
C SER A 44 3.10 11.97 -2.22
N THR A 45 2.34 12.61 -1.36
CA THR A 45 2.65 13.97 -0.88
C THR A 45 3.93 13.98 -0.06
N GLU A 46 4.09 13.05 0.88
CA GLU A 46 5.27 12.96 1.72
C GLU A 46 6.54 12.66 0.92
N LEU A 47 6.46 11.77 -0.08
CA LEU A 47 7.58 11.44 -0.95
C LEU A 47 8.00 12.60 -1.86
N LYS A 48 7.05 13.42 -2.34
CA LYS A 48 7.35 14.58 -3.19
C LYS A 48 8.16 15.66 -2.47
N ILE A 49 7.94 15.83 -1.16
CA ILE A 49 8.62 16.84 -0.35
C ILE A 49 9.88 16.30 0.34
N ALA A 50 10.07 14.99 0.37
CA ALA A 50 11.19 14.37 1.04
C ALA A 50 12.50 14.57 0.29
N ALA A 51 13.51 15.10 0.95
CA ALA A 51 14.87 15.18 0.41
C ALA A 51 15.61 13.82 0.46
N SER A 52 15.21 12.95 1.40
CA SER A 52 15.76 11.59 1.59
C SER A 52 14.79 10.73 2.40
N LEU A 53 14.95 9.41 2.31
CA LEU A 53 14.24 8.46 3.19
C LEU A 53 14.95 8.46 4.56
N ASN A 54 14.45 9.27 5.49
CA ASN A 54 14.84 9.18 6.90
C ASN A 54 14.01 8.07 7.60
N ASP A 55 14.39 7.70 8.82
CA ASP A 55 13.75 6.60 9.54
C ASP A 55 12.28 6.87 9.83
N GLU A 56 11.92 8.09 10.22
CA GLU A 56 10.54 8.50 10.53
C GLU A 56 9.64 8.36 9.30
N LEU A 57 10.10 8.86 8.15
CA LEU A 57 9.35 8.72 6.88
C LEU A 57 9.21 7.24 6.50
N VAL A 58 10.27 6.44 6.63
CA VAL A 58 10.23 5.01 6.31
C VAL A 58 9.24 4.27 7.19
N GLU A 59 9.23 4.50 8.51
CA GLU A 59 8.27 3.89 9.44
C GLU A 59 6.83 4.29 9.10
N ARG A 60 6.61 5.54 8.74
CA ARG A 60 5.29 6.03 8.33
C ARG A 60 4.82 5.40 7.03
N LEU A 61 5.67 5.33 6.01
CA LEU A 61 5.35 4.66 4.73
C LEU A 61 5.04 3.18 4.94
N GLN A 62 5.82 2.49 5.79
CA GLN A 62 5.59 1.11 6.14
C GLN A 62 4.22 0.91 6.80
N THR A 63 3.84 1.78 7.71
CA THR A 63 2.53 1.75 8.37
C THR A 63 1.40 1.91 7.37
N LEU A 64 1.46 2.92 6.50
CA LEU A 64 0.40 3.20 5.51
C LEU A 64 0.30 2.08 4.47
N LEU A 65 1.41 1.57 3.95
CA LEU A 65 1.41 0.46 2.99
C LEU A 65 0.89 -0.83 3.62
N SER A 66 1.23 -1.12 4.87
CA SER A 66 0.70 -2.27 5.61
C SER A 66 -0.81 -2.17 5.80
N ALA A 67 -1.32 -0.97 6.12
CA ALA A 67 -2.75 -0.72 6.25
C ALA A 67 -3.48 -0.94 4.92
N ILE A 68 -2.91 -0.50 3.78
CA ILE A 68 -3.47 -0.72 2.45
C ILE A 68 -3.60 -2.22 2.14
N VAL A 69 -2.55 -3.00 2.40
CA VAL A 69 -2.58 -4.47 2.18
C VAL A 69 -3.64 -5.12 3.06
N THR A 70 -3.71 -4.73 4.33
CA THR A 70 -4.72 -5.24 5.27
C THR A 70 -6.14 -4.91 4.82
N ASN A 71 -6.40 -3.68 4.39
CA ASN A 71 -7.70 -3.25 3.89
C ASN A 71 -8.14 -4.05 2.66
N GLN A 72 -7.21 -4.36 1.75
CA GLN A 72 -7.49 -5.18 0.57
C GLN A 72 -7.83 -6.61 0.95
N GLN A 73 -7.06 -7.21 1.86
CA GLN A 73 -7.34 -8.56 2.34
C GLN A 73 -8.70 -8.62 3.04
N THR A 74 -9.00 -7.63 3.89
CA THR A 74 -10.30 -7.53 4.59
C THR A 74 -11.47 -7.46 3.60
N CYS A 75 -11.33 -6.65 2.54
CA CYS A 75 -12.34 -6.58 1.48
C CYS A 75 -12.53 -7.93 0.80
N TYR A 76 -11.45 -8.60 0.42
CA TYR A 76 -11.51 -9.89 -0.26
C TYR A 76 -12.15 -10.96 0.62
N ASP A 77 -11.76 -11.05 1.88
CA ASP A 77 -12.29 -12.02 2.85
C ASP A 77 -13.79 -11.78 3.10
N GLY A 78 -14.21 -10.52 3.24
CA GLY A 78 -15.62 -10.16 3.39
C GLY A 78 -16.48 -10.58 2.20
N LEU A 79 -15.98 -10.37 0.99
CA LEU A 79 -16.66 -10.81 -0.24
C LEU A 79 -16.71 -12.33 -0.37
N GLN A 80 -15.63 -13.03 -0.01
CA GLN A 80 -15.62 -14.50 0.04
C GLN A 80 -16.61 -15.05 1.06
N TYR A 81 -16.63 -14.49 2.27
CA TYR A 81 -17.53 -14.90 3.33
C TYR A 81 -19.00 -14.72 2.94
N SER A 82 -19.33 -13.63 2.27
CA SER A 82 -20.67 -13.35 1.76
C SER A 82 -21.04 -14.19 0.53
N LYS A 83 -20.13 -15.04 0.03
CA LYS A 83 -20.30 -15.85 -1.21
C LYS A 83 -20.64 -15.00 -2.43
N SER A 84 -20.09 -13.79 -2.49
CA SER A 84 -20.36 -12.86 -3.58
C SER A 84 -19.89 -13.41 -4.92
N SER A 85 -20.77 -13.36 -5.92
CA SER A 85 -20.43 -13.70 -7.31
C SER A 85 -19.34 -12.80 -7.92
N ILE A 86 -19.07 -11.67 -7.27
CA ILE A 86 -18.10 -10.67 -7.71
C ILE A 86 -16.65 -11.08 -7.37
N VAL A 87 -16.47 -12.01 -6.42
CA VAL A 87 -15.13 -12.48 -6.00
C VAL A 87 -14.28 -12.88 -7.19
N SER A 88 -14.84 -13.65 -8.12
CA SER A 88 -14.13 -14.10 -9.33
C SER A 88 -13.70 -12.93 -10.24
N ALA A 89 -14.50 -11.87 -10.32
CA ALA A 89 -14.21 -10.70 -11.13
C ALA A 89 -13.17 -9.75 -10.47
N LEU A 90 -13.06 -9.79 -9.13
CA LEU A 90 -12.15 -8.96 -8.36
C LEU A 90 -10.84 -9.66 -7.98
N SER A 91 -10.78 -11.01 -8.07
CA SER A 91 -9.61 -11.78 -7.64
C SER A 91 -8.33 -11.39 -8.39
N GLU A 92 -8.37 -11.28 -9.70
CA GLU A 92 -7.20 -10.90 -10.50
C GLU A 92 -6.76 -9.44 -10.24
N PRO A 93 -7.63 -8.42 -10.33
CA PRO A 93 -7.26 -7.04 -9.97
C PRO A 93 -6.75 -6.90 -8.55
N LEU A 94 -7.35 -7.59 -7.57
CA LEU A 94 -6.92 -7.54 -6.17
C LEU A 94 -5.53 -8.16 -5.98
N ASN A 95 -5.26 -9.31 -6.59
CA ASN A 95 -3.97 -9.98 -6.50
C ASN A 95 -2.85 -9.11 -7.08
N ASN A 96 -3.05 -8.54 -8.27
CA ASN A 96 -2.08 -7.68 -8.92
C ASN A 96 -1.74 -6.45 -8.07
N VAL A 97 -2.76 -5.80 -7.51
CA VAL A 97 -2.58 -4.61 -6.65
C VAL A 97 -1.94 -4.99 -5.31
N THR A 98 -2.32 -6.12 -4.71
CA THR A 98 -1.71 -6.63 -3.47
C THR A 98 -0.24 -6.95 -3.66
N GLU A 99 0.14 -7.57 -4.78
CA GLU A 99 1.54 -7.85 -5.12
C GLU A 99 2.34 -6.55 -5.22
N LEU A 100 1.82 -5.54 -5.92
CA LEU A 100 2.47 -4.25 -6.08
C LEU A 100 2.70 -3.53 -4.74
N TYR A 101 1.70 -3.54 -3.84
CA TYR A 101 1.87 -2.98 -2.49
C TYR A 101 2.84 -3.77 -1.64
N SER A 102 2.86 -5.10 -1.75
CA SER A 102 3.80 -5.97 -1.05
C SER A 102 5.24 -5.70 -1.49
N VAL A 103 5.48 -5.48 -2.78
CA VAL A 103 6.79 -5.07 -3.31
C VAL A 103 7.18 -3.70 -2.77
N SER A 104 6.26 -2.73 -2.77
CA SER A 104 6.49 -1.38 -2.22
C SER A 104 6.86 -1.44 -0.73
N LEU A 105 6.13 -2.23 0.05
CA LEU A 105 6.39 -2.46 1.47
C LEU A 105 7.77 -3.12 1.68
N GLY A 106 8.13 -4.10 0.86
CA GLY A 106 9.45 -4.74 0.88
C GLY A 106 10.59 -3.77 0.64
N LEU A 107 10.44 -2.85 -0.33
CA LEU A 107 11.43 -1.81 -0.62
C LEU A 107 11.60 -0.84 0.56
N VAL A 108 10.51 -0.42 1.19
CA VAL A 108 10.52 0.47 2.35
C VAL A 108 11.21 -0.22 3.54
N THR A 109 10.85 -1.47 3.84
CA THR A 109 11.45 -2.26 4.92
C THR A 109 12.95 -2.47 4.70
N HIS A 110 13.37 -2.79 3.49
CA HIS A 110 14.79 -2.93 3.14
C HIS A 110 15.56 -1.62 3.33
N SER A 111 14.95 -0.48 3.03
CA SER A 111 15.55 0.85 3.24
C SER A 111 15.77 1.13 4.73
N LEU A 112 14.81 0.75 5.59
CA LEU A 112 14.93 0.86 7.05
C LEU A 112 16.09 0.01 7.57
N ASP A 113 16.18 -1.25 7.15
CA ASP A 113 17.26 -2.16 7.56
C ASP A 113 18.65 -1.63 7.17
N ARG A 114 18.79 -1.04 5.98
CA ARG A 114 20.04 -0.41 5.55
C ARG A 114 20.41 0.76 6.44
N ASN A 115 19.46 1.65 6.74
CA ASN A 115 19.68 2.80 7.61
C ASN A 115 20.11 2.38 9.02
N LEU A 116 19.46 1.37 9.59
CA LEU A 116 19.82 0.82 10.90
C LEU A 116 21.24 0.20 10.91
N LYS A 117 21.60 -0.54 9.86
CA LYS A 117 22.96 -1.11 9.72
C LYS A 117 24.03 -0.03 9.59
N LEU A 118 23.75 1.05 8.84
CA LEU A 118 24.67 2.18 8.71
C LEU A 118 24.86 2.93 10.04
N LYS A 119 23.77 3.16 10.79
CA LYS A 119 23.84 3.75 12.14
C LYS A 119 24.66 2.91 13.12
N LYS A 120 24.49 1.57 13.10
CA LYS A 120 25.30 0.65 13.94
C LYS A 120 26.77 0.68 13.56
N LYS A 121 27.12 0.75 12.25
CA LYS A 121 28.50 0.89 11.80
C LYS A 121 29.10 2.22 12.24
N LYS A 122 28.39 3.34 12.10
CA LYS A 122 28.85 4.66 12.51
C LYS A 122 29.09 4.75 14.03
N LYS A 123 28.27 4.09 14.84
CA LYS A 123 28.46 4.01 16.30
C LYS A 123 29.69 3.19 16.71
N ARG A 124 30.09 2.18 15.90
CA ARG A 124 31.32 1.38 16.11
C ARG A 124 32.58 2.03 15.54
N SER A 125 32.45 2.98 14.60
CA SER A 125 33.57 3.62 13.90
C SER A 125 33.87 5.04 14.43
N ASN A 126 33.55 5.34 15.68
CA ASN A 126 33.90 6.63 16.29
C ASN A 126 35.41 6.77 16.56
N ASP A 127 36.21 5.79 16.10
CA ASP A 127 37.65 5.82 16.08
C ASP A 127 38.12 5.94 14.60
N GLY A 128 38.22 7.19 14.12
CA GLY A 128 39.06 7.60 13.01
C GLY A 128 38.58 7.33 11.58
N PHE A 129 38.49 8.40 10.81
CA PHE A 129 38.34 8.63 9.37
C PHE A 129 36.90 8.83 8.84
N PRO A 130 36.63 9.99 8.18
CA PRO A 130 35.36 10.27 7.53
C PRO A 130 35.32 9.60 6.17
N THR A 131 34.53 8.52 6.06
CA THR A 131 34.15 7.98 4.75
C THR A 131 33.02 8.83 4.18
N LYS A 132 33.25 9.47 3.03
CA LYS A 132 32.22 10.15 2.21
C LYS A 132 31.13 9.14 1.83
N GLY A 133 30.03 9.16 2.57
CA GLY A 133 28.84 8.39 2.21
C GLY A 133 28.11 9.07 1.04
N HIS A 134 27.97 8.39 -0.07
CA HIS A 134 27.07 8.82 -1.15
C HIS A 134 25.63 8.83 -0.63
N PRO A 135 24.83 9.87 -0.93
CA PRO A 135 23.43 9.90 -0.56
C PRO A 135 22.68 8.77 -1.28
N VAL A 136 21.97 7.95 -0.50
CA VAL A 136 21.18 6.81 -1.01
C VAL A 136 19.92 7.35 -1.67
N ARG A 137 20.01 7.82 -2.92
CA ARG A 137 18.86 8.28 -3.72
C ARG A 137 18.09 7.13 -4.40
N GLU A 138 18.76 6.05 -4.74
CA GLU A 138 18.19 4.93 -5.52
C GLU A 138 16.90 4.30 -4.92
N PRO A 139 16.78 4.02 -3.60
CA PRO A 139 15.58 3.42 -3.07
C PRO A 139 14.36 4.35 -3.15
N LEU A 140 14.56 5.66 -2.98
CA LEU A 140 13.49 6.65 -3.06
C LEU A 140 12.94 6.76 -4.48
N GLU A 141 13.83 6.84 -5.48
CA GLU A 141 13.41 6.92 -6.89
C GLU A 141 12.71 5.64 -7.34
N THR A 142 13.17 4.48 -6.90
CA THR A 142 12.54 3.19 -7.20
C THR A 142 11.15 3.10 -6.56
N LEU A 143 11.01 3.51 -5.31
CA LEU A 143 9.73 3.54 -4.61
C LEU A 143 8.74 4.48 -5.30
N ILE A 144 9.17 5.69 -5.69
CA ILE A 144 8.35 6.64 -6.44
C ILE A 144 7.90 6.04 -7.78
N LYS A 145 8.77 5.36 -8.51
CA LYS A 145 8.42 4.69 -9.77
C LYS A 145 7.37 3.61 -9.57
N VAL A 146 7.54 2.76 -8.57
CA VAL A 146 6.58 1.70 -8.25
C VAL A 146 5.23 2.29 -7.86
N LEU A 147 5.21 3.32 -7.02
CA LEU A 147 3.97 3.98 -6.62
C LEU A 147 3.28 4.72 -7.77
N ASN A 148 4.04 5.31 -8.71
CA ASN A 148 3.47 5.93 -9.92
C ASN A 148 2.83 4.92 -10.89
N LEU A 149 3.09 3.62 -10.76
CA LEU A 149 2.38 2.57 -11.49
C LEU A 149 1.00 2.24 -10.87
N ILE A 150 0.75 2.69 -9.64
CA ILE A 150 -0.50 2.48 -8.91
C ILE A 150 -1.51 3.61 -9.20
N PHE A 151 -1.04 4.81 -9.52
CA PHE A 151 -1.82 6.00 -9.89
C PHE A 151 -2.03 6.11 -11.39
#